data_fe40c695052a7d31a4568243ee596447
#
_entry.id   fe40c695052a7d31a4568243ee596447
#
_cell.length_a   1.000
_cell.length_b   1.000
_cell.length_c   1.000
_cell.angle_alpha   90.00
_cell.angle_beta   90.00
_cell.angle_gamma   90.00
#
_symmetry.space_group_name_H-M   'P 1'
#
loop_
_entity.id
_entity.type
_entity.pdbx_description
1 polymer ?
#
loop_
_entity_poly.entity_id
_entity_poly.type
_entity_poly.pdbx_seq_one_letter_code
_entity_poly.pdbx_strand_id
1 'polypeptide(L)'
;MIGIIVSVYIELAIKPQNTSLTSKSVNPFAVYFHSNLSIILDNKPVVIPSQIGINKSLWKDHSLDKYGVPGMPMDEEGEKTMPGMAPLYATNDKGRITTGSVIERDYTLGEFLKIWSGIDLKHKLVNATINDKPVDDYRNIIFKDKSQIKLVIYSHQ
;
A
#
# COMPACT_ATOMS: atom_id res chain seq x y z
N MET A 1 -58.74 -63.12 -9.87
CA MET A 1 -57.54 -62.56 -10.51
C MET A 1 -57.16 -61.25 -9.77
N ILE A 2 -56.20 -61.37 -8.91
CA ILE A 2 -55.74 -60.25 -8.03
C ILE A 2 -54.50 -59.61 -8.67
N GLY A 3 -54.65 -58.41 -9.19
CA GLY A 3 -53.50 -57.68 -9.76
C GLY A 3 -52.69 -56.98 -8.69
N ILE A 4 -51.42 -57.33 -8.60
CA ILE A 4 -50.45 -56.72 -7.68
C ILE A 4 -49.84 -55.52 -8.43
N ILE A 5 -50.11 -54.29 -7.94
CA ILE A 5 -49.44 -53.07 -8.40
C ILE A 5 -48.17 -52.92 -7.62
N VAL A 6 -47.01 -53.14 -8.25
CA VAL A 6 -45.70 -52.86 -7.68
C VAL A 6 -45.35 -51.39 -7.93
N SER A 7 -45.38 -50.59 -6.86
CA SER A 7 -45.00 -49.19 -6.91
C SER A 7 -43.47 -49.10 -6.74
N VAL A 8 -42.77 -48.73 -7.81
CA VAL A 8 -41.34 -48.50 -7.78
C VAL A 8 -41.08 -47.08 -7.33
N TYR A 9 -40.61 -46.88 -6.11
CA TYR A 9 -40.09 -45.60 -5.63
C TYR A 9 -38.68 -45.39 -6.16
N ILE A 10 -38.48 -44.46 -7.06
CA ILE A 10 -37.14 -44.00 -7.46
C ILE A 10 -36.73 -42.92 -6.47
N GLU A 11 -35.87 -43.27 -5.53
CA GLU A 11 -35.15 -42.29 -4.70
C GLU A 11 -34.09 -41.59 -5.57
N LEU A 12 -34.39 -40.34 -5.96
CA LEU A 12 -33.36 -39.45 -6.49
C LEU A 12 -32.48 -39.00 -5.33
N ALA A 13 -31.34 -39.65 -5.17
CA ALA A 13 -30.29 -39.16 -4.29
C ALA A 13 -29.68 -37.86 -4.86
N ILE A 14 -30.16 -36.74 -4.36
CA ILE A 14 -29.53 -35.44 -4.61
C ILE A 14 -28.19 -35.41 -3.85
N LYS A 15 -27.10 -35.67 -4.56
CA LYS A 15 -25.74 -35.42 -4.01
C LYS A 15 -25.60 -33.93 -3.76
N PRO A 16 -25.23 -33.50 -2.53
CA PRO A 16 -24.85 -32.12 -2.31
C PRO A 16 -23.59 -31.83 -3.14
N GLN A 17 -23.71 -30.97 -4.13
CA GLN A 17 -22.56 -30.43 -4.80
C GLN A 17 -21.87 -29.49 -3.80
N ASN A 18 -20.75 -29.95 -3.23
CA ASN A 18 -19.80 -29.08 -2.56
C ASN A 18 -19.24 -28.11 -3.60
N THR A 19 -19.93 -27.00 -3.80
CA THR A 19 -19.36 -25.84 -4.45
C THR A 19 -18.36 -25.26 -3.46
N SER A 20 -17.12 -25.70 -3.54
CA SER A 20 -16.02 -24.99 -2.89
C SER A 20 -15.98 -23.62 -3.56
N LEU A 21 -16.51 -22.62 -2.85
CA LEU A 21 -16.26 -21.22 -3.18
C LEU A 21 -14.76 -21.00 -2.97
N THR A 22 -13.99 -21.23 -4.02
CA THR A 22 -12.63 -20.70 -4.09
C THR A 22 -12.80 -19.18 -4.04
N SER A 23 -12.60 -18.60 -2.86
CA SER A 23 -12.49 -17.16 -2.71
C SER A 23 -11.30 -16.72 -3.55
N LYS A 24 -11.58 -16.28 -4.76
CA LYS A 24 -10.60 -15.64 -5.62
C LYS A 24 -10.12 -14.43 -4.83
N SER A 25 -8.88 -14.47 -4.35
CA SER A 25 -8.25 -13.33 -3.69
C SER A 25 -8.35 -12.14 -4.64
N VAL A 26 -9.30 -11.25 -4.36
CA VAL A 26 -9.44 -10.03 -5.15
C VAL A 26 -8.30 -9.13 -4.72
N ASN A 27 -7.36 -8.86 -5.62
CA ASN A 27 -6.33 -7.88 -5.39
C ASN A 27 -7.01 -6.51 -5.18
N PRO A 28 -6.93 -5.90 -3.98
CA PRO A 28 -7.61 -4.64 -3.69
C PRO A 28 -6.93 -3.44 -4.37
N PHE A 29 -5.76 -3.63 -4.96
CA PHE A 29 -4.97 -2.53 -5.52
C PHE A 29 -5.30 -2.29 -7.00
N ALA A 30 -5.65 -1.05 -7.33
CA ALA A 30 -5.64 -0.55 -8.70
C ALA A 30 -4.20 -0.18 -9.13
N VAL A 31 -3.37 0.24 -8.17
CA VAL A 31 -1.96 0.57 -8.37
C VAL A 31 -1.12 -0.12 -7.30
N TYR A 32 -0.08 -0.86 -7.70
CA TYR A 32 0.86 -1.47 -6.76
C TYR A 32 2.25 -1.57 -7.39
N PHE A 33 3.18 -0.76 -6.88
CA PHE A 33 4.57 -0.78 -7.31
C PHE A 33 5.51 -0.24 -6.21
N HIS A 34 6.82 -0.30 -6.47
CA HIS A 34 7.84 0.11 -5.53
C HIS A 34 8.83 1.11 -6.15
N SER A 35 9.20 2.09 -5.35
CA SER A 35 10.26 3.06 -5.64
C SER A 35 11.29 3.06 -4.52
N ASN A 36 12.49 3.52 -4.77
CA ASN A 36 13.49 3.72 -3.74
C ASN A 36 13.70 5.22 -3.48
N LEU A 37 13.68 5.60 -2.21
CA LEU A 37 13.95 6.95 -1.73
C LEU A 37 15.18 6.92 -0.84
N SER A 38 16.17 7.73 -1.15
CA SER A 38 17.32 7.99 -0.29
C SER A 38 17.37 9.46 0.10
N ILE A 39 17.68 9.73 1.36
CA ILE A 39 17.76 11.09 1.90
C ILE A 39 19.13 11.26 2.57
N ILE A 40 19.81 12.34 2.22
CA ILE A 40 21.08 12.76 2.83
C ILE A 40 20.85 14.14 3.41
N LEU A 41 21.09 14.31 4.71
CA LEU A 41 21.00 15.59 5.40
C LEU A 41 22.37 15.95 5.94
N ASP A 42 22.92 17.08 5.50
CA ASP A 42 24.24 17.58 5.91
C ASP A 42 25.31 16.48 5.82
N ASN A 43 25.38 15.82 4.65
CA ASN A 43 26.28 14.71 4.32
C ASN A 43 26.07 13.42 5.15
N LYS A 44 24.96 13.31 5.90
CA LYS A 44 24.63 12.09 6.66
C LYS A 44 23.37 11.43 6.10
N PRO A 45 23.38 10.10 5.92
CA PRO A 45 22.18 9.40 5.48
C PRO A 45 21.09 9.49 6.55
N VAL A 46 19.85 9.72 6.12
CA VAL A 46 18.66 9.71 6.97
C VAL A 46 17.98 8.36 6.80
N VAL A 47 17.75 7.66 7.91
CA VAL A 47 16.99 6.41 7.91
C VAL A 47 15.52 6.75 7.77
N ILE A 48 14.87 6.19 6.75
CA ILE A 48 13.43 6.27 6.55
C ILE A 48 12.81 5.12 7.36
N PRO A 49 12.02 5.40 8.42
CA PRO A 49 11.49 4.33 9.26
C PRO A 49 10.61 3.35 8.48
N SER A 50 10.65 2.08 8.85
CA SER A 50 9.61 1.13 8.43
C SER A 50 8.25 1.52 9.05
N GLN A 51 7.16 1.03 8.47
CA GLN A 51 5.78 1.24 8.96
C GLN A 51 5.22 2.66 8.79
N ILE A 52 5.90 3.56 8.06
CA ILE A 52 5.28 4.83 7.63
C ILE A 52 4.02 4.51 6.83
N GLY A 53 2.91 5.20 7.13
CA GLY A 53 1.62 4.99 6.45
C GLY A 53 0.90 3.68 6.82
N ILE A 54 1.42 2.93 7.81
CA ILE A 54 0.82 1.70 8.37
C ILE A 54 0.61 1.89 9.88
N ASN A 55 1.67 2.25 10.60
CA ASN A 55 1.59 2.53 12.02
C ASN A 55 1.07 3.96 12.22
N LYS A 56 0.01 4.11 13.03
CA LYS A 56 -0.62 5.41 13.32
C LYS A 56 0.35 6.46 13.87
N SER A 57 1.39 6.06 14.60
CA SER A 57 2.41 6.98 15.12
C SER A 57 3.29 7.58 14.02
N LEU A 58 3.44 6.88 12.89
CA LEU A 58 4.23 7.26 11.72
C LEU A 58 3.35 7.67 10.52
N TRP A 59 2.07 7.87 10.75
CA TRP A 59 1.09 8.29 9.75
C TRP A 59 0.43 9.58 10.24
N LYS A 60 0.95 10.72 9.80
CA LYS A 60 0.55 12.05 10.32
C LYS A 60 -0.50 12.75 9.49
N ASP A 61 -0.48 12.57 8.17
CA ASP A 61 -1.44 13.17 7.26
C ASP A 61 -2.41 12.09 6.76
N HIS A 62 -3.69 12.29 7.02
CA HIS A 62 -4.79 11.38 6.67
C HIS A 62 -5.61 11.83 5.46
N SER A 63 -5.16 12.87 4.75
CA SER A 63 -5.88 13.43 3.59
C SER A 63 -6.01 12.45 2.41
N LEU A 64 -5.14 11.43 2.38
CA LEU A 64 -5.10 10.42 1.33
C LEU A 64 -5.70 9.06 1.73
N ASP A 65 -6.25 8.92 2.93
CA ASP A 65 -6.75 7.62 3.44
C ASP A 65 -7.76 6.94 2.51
N LYS A 66 -8.62 7.75 1.88
CA LYS A 66 -9.61 7.26 0.90
C LYS A 66 -9.02 6.56 -0.33
N TYR A 67 -7.73 6.74 -0.57
CA TYR A 67 -6.99 6.12 -1.67
C TYR A 67 -6.19 4.90 -1.22
N GLY A 68 -6.01 4.75 0.08
CA GLY A 68 -5.30 3.64 0.70
C GLY A 68 -6.14 2.36 0.77
N VAL A 69 -5.58 1.32 1.32
CA VAL A 69 -6.27 0.06 1.56
C VAL A 69 -6.93 0.11 2.93
N PRO A 70 -8.25 -0.08 3.02
CA PRO A 70 -8.91 -0.17 4.31
C PRO A 70 -8.45 -1.42 5.08
N GLY A 71 -8.50 -1.37 6.41
CA GLY A 71 -8.29 -2.55 7.23
C GLY A 71 -9.35 -3.62 6.94
N MET A 72 -8.94 -4.88 6.96
CA MET A 72 -9.82 -6.02 6.66
C MET A 72 -9.67 -7.10 7.72
N PRO A 73 -10.75 -7.82 8.08
CA PRO A 73 -10.64 -9.05 8.84
C PRO A 73 -9.77 -10.07 8.08
N MET A 74 -8.90 -10.79 8.81
CA MET A 74 -8.05 -11.84 8.24
C MET A 74 -8.54 -13.25 8.55
N ASP A 75 -9.52 -13.38 9.44
CA ASP A 75 -10.20 -14.62 9.82
C ASP A 75 -11.71 -14.42 9.84
N GLU A 76 -12.46 -15.53 9.88
CA GLU A 76 -13.92 -15.51 9.86
C GLU A 76 -14.51 -14.91 11.15
N GLU A 77 -13.80 -15.02 12.26
CA GLU A 77 -14.18 -14.50 13.57
C GLU A 77 -13.87 -13.00 13.71
N GLY A 78 -13.07 -12.42 12.82
CA GLY A 78 -12.64 -11.01 12.86
C GLY A 78 -11.64 -10.70 13.98
N GLU A 79 -11.07 -11.72 14.62
CA GLU A 79 -10.10 -11.55 15.71
C GLU A 79 -8.76 -11.00 15.21
N LYS A 80 -8.38 -11.35 13.99
CA LYS A 80 -7.19 -10.83 13.31
C LYS A 80 -7.61 -9.86 12.21
N THR A 81 -7.02 -8.70 12.22
CA THR A 81 -7.28 -7.67 11.20
C THR A 81 -5.98 -7.26 10.52
N MET A 82 -6.01 -7.15 9.21
CA MET A 82 -4.97 -6.44 8.47
C MET A 82 -5.20 -4.94 8.70
N PRO A 83 -4.21 -4.19 9.19
CA PRO A 83 -4.37 -2.75 9.38
C PRO A 83 -4.61 -2.05 8.04
N GLY A 84 -5.37 -0.97 8.06
CA GLY A 84 -5.46 -0.07 6.92
C GLY A 84 -4.08 0.52 6.61
N MET A 85 -3.83 0.85 5.35
CA MET A 85 -2.57 1.42 4.87
C MET A 85 -2.85 2.67 4.06
N ALA A 86 -2.03 3.70 4.25
CA ALA A 86 -1.99 4.85 3.36
C ALA A 86 -1.64 4.41 1.93
N PRO A 87 -1.96 5.17 0.89
CA PRO A 87 -1.59 4.81 -0.49
C PRO A 87 -0.09 4.86 -0.74
N LEU A 88 0.67 5.52 0.13
CA LEU A 88 2.12 5.60 0.14
C LEU A 88 2.63 5.13 1.49
N TYR A 89 3.40 4.06 1.52
CA TYR A 89 3.89 3.49 2.77
C TYR A 89 5.26 2.84 2.64
N ALA A 90 5.95 2.65 3.78
CA ALA A 90 7.24 1.99 3.87
C ALA A 90 7.14 0.73 4.74
N THR A 91 7.56 -0.42 4.20
CA THR A 91 7.58 -1.70 4.93
C THR A 91 8.95 -2.06 5.51
N ASN A 92 9.99 -1.33 5.13
CA ASN A 92 11.35 -1.52 5.63
C ASN A 92 12.06 -0.16 5.79
N ASP A 93 13.22 -0.19 6.45
CA ASP A 93 14.08 0.97 6.72
C ASP A 93 15.15 1.26 5.64
N LYS A 94 15.05 0.57 4.49
CA LYS A 94 15.99 0.72 3.37
C LYS A 94 15.53 1.73 2.32
N GLY A 95 14.52 2.54 2.64
CA GLY A 95 14.00 3.57 1.73
C GLY A 95 13.12 3.04 0.61
N ARG A 96 12.64 1.79 0.69
CA ARG A 96 11.67 1.26 -0.26
C ARG A 96 10.28 1.79 0.06
N ILE A 97 9.76 2.64 -0.82
CA ILE A 97 8.42 3.19 -0.73
C ILE A 97 7.50 2.38 -1.64
N THR A 98 6.40 1.92 -1.08
CA THR A 98 5.34 1.24 -1.83
C THR A 98 4.24 2.24 -2.15
N THR A 99 3.86 2.32 -3.42
CA THR A 99 2.60 2.91 -3.85
C THR A 99 1.59 1.78 -3.98
N GLY A 100 0.61 1.76 -3.06
CA GLY A 100 -0.44 0.75 -3.02
C GLY A 100 -1.79 1.43 -2.82
N SER A 101 -2.56 1.57 -3.89
CA SER A 101 -3.79 2.35 -3.91
C SER A 101 -4.94 1.61 -4.57
N VAL A 102 -6.15 1.86 -4.08
CA VAL A 102 -7.41 1.38 -4.69
C VAL A 102 -7.85 2.24 -5.87
N ILE A 103 -7.16 3.35 -6.13
CA ILE A 103 -7.45 4.30 -7.22
C ILE A 103 -6.17 4.57 -8.01
N GLU A 104 -6.28 4.52 -9.34
CA GLU A 104 -5.20 4.89 -10.25
C GLU A 104 -5.10 6.41 -10.37
N ARG A 105 -3.98 6.94 -9.92
CA ARG A 105 -3.56 8.33 -10.08
C ARG A 105 -2.06 8.48 -9.81
N ASP A 106 -1.51 9.63 -10.12
CA ASP A 106 -0.15 9.98 -9.74
C ASP A 106 -0.07 10.26 -8.23
N TYR A 107 0.97 9.69 -7.60
CA TYR A 107 1.32 9.91 -6.20
C TYR A 107 2.69 10.56 -6.13
N THR A 108 2.84 11.58 -5.29
CA THR A 108 4.05 12.42 -5.27
C THR A 108 4.88 12.25 -4.02
N LEU A 109 6.17 12.58 -4.12
CA LEU A 109 7.07 12.62 -2.97
C LEU A 109 6.58 13.60 -1.89
N GLY A 110 6.02 14.74 -2.30
CA GLY A 110 5.44 15.70 -1.36
C GLY A 110 4.31 15.10 -0.51
N GLU A 111 3.48 14.24 -1.09
CA GLU A 111 2.42 13.52 -0.38
C GLU A 111 2.99 12.51 0.62
N PHE A 112 4.00 11.73 0.22
CA PHE A 112 4.69 10.82 1.14
C PHE A 112 5.33 11.55 2.32
N LEU A 113 6.01 12.67 2.06
CA LEU A 113 6.64 13.46 3.10
C LEU A 113 5.61 14.05 4.09
N LYS A 114 4.39 14.35 3.66
CA LYS A 114 3.29 14.75 4.56
C LYS A 114 2.80 13.60 5.41
N ILE A 115 2.61 12.41 4.82
CA ILE A 115 2.23 11.20 5.56
C ILE A 115 3.25 10.92 6.67
N TRP A 116 4.52 10.95 6.35
CA TRP A 116 5.59 10.66 7.31
C TRP A 116 5.84 11.81 8.29
N SER A 117 6.00 13.05 7.78
CA SER A 117 6.32 14.26 8.56
C SER A 117 7.54 14.12 9.51
N GLY A 118 8.41 13.13 9.25
CA GLY A 118 9.58 12.83 10.08
C GLY A 118 10.83 13.65 9.75
N ILE A 119 10.75 14.52 8.75
CA ILE A 119 11.85 15.40 8.35
C ILE A 119 11.35 16.83 8.13
N ASP A 120 11.98 17.78 8.82
CA ASP A 120 11.69 19.20 8.61
C ASP A 120 12.53 19.73 7.45
N LEU A 121 11.85 20.19 6.40
CA LEU A 121 12.45 20.77 5.21
C LEU A 121 12.25 22.28 5.09
N LYS A 122 11.67 22.90 6.13
CA LYS A 122 11.54 24.37 6.17
C LYS A 122 12.91 25.02 6.16
N HIS A 123 13.06 26.05 5.34
CA HIS A 123 14.29 26.85 5.24
C HIS A 123 15.56 26.02 4.93
N LYS A 124 15.43 24.85 4.32
CA LYS A 124 16.55 24.03 3.88
C LYS A 124 16.70 24.10 2.36
N LEU A 125 17.94 24.03 1.89
CA LEU A 125 18.23 23.81 0.48
C LEU A 125 18.06 22.31 0.18
N VAL A 126 17.20 21.99 -0.77
CA VAL A 126 16.92 20.60 -1.17
C VAL A 126 17.27 20.43 -2.63
N ASN A 127 18.28 19.61 -2.91
CA ASN A 127 18.59 19.12 -4.25
C ASN A 127 17.95 17.75 -4.43
N ALA A 128 17.21 17.56 -5.51
CA ALA A 128 16.53 16.30 -5.78
C ALA A 128 16.92 15.74 -7.14
N THR A 129 16.99 14.41 -7.21
CA THR A 129 17.13 13.69 -8.47
C THR A 129 16.14 12.55 -8.55
N ILE A 130 15.70 12.21 -9.76
CA ILE A 130 15.00 10.97 -10.10
C ILE A 130 15.77 10.25 -11.20
N ASN A 131 16.19 9.00 -10.96
CA ASN A 131 17.02 8.23 -11.88
C ASN A 131 18.26 9.04 -12.35
N ASP A 132 18.94 9.67 -11.38
CA ASP A 132 20.12 10.53 -11.53
C ASP A 132 19.88 11.83 -12.34
N LYS A 133 18.66 12.15 -12.71
CA LYS A 133 18.32 13.41 -13.37
C LYS A 133 17.85 14.43 -12.35
N PRO A 134 18.40 15.67 -12.35
CA PRO A 134 17.98 16.71 -11.41
C PRO A 134 16.53 17.13 -11.65
N VAL A 135 15.87 17.53 -10.56
CA VAL A 135 14.47 17.98 -10.54
C VAL A 135 14.39 19.25 -9.70
N ASP A 136 13.74 20.28 -10.24
CA ASP A 136 13.65 21.59 -9.59
C ASP A 136 12.72 21.59 -8.37
N ASP A 137 11.58 20.90 -8.46
CA ASP A 137 10.62 20.77 -7.35
C ASP A 137 10.47 19.31 -6.91
N TYR A 138 11.16 18.96 -5.83
CA TYR A 138 11.13 17.64 -5.27
C TYR A 138 9.74 17.18 -4.81
N ARG A 139 8.85 18.11 -4.44
CA ARG A 139 7.50 17.79 -3.97
C ARG A 139 6.64 17.19 -5.06
N ASN A 140 6.89 17.60 -6.32
CA ASN A 140 6.15 17.16 -7.49
C ASN A 140 6.78 15.91 -8.17
N ILE A 141 7.82 15.32 -7.61
CA ILE A 141 8.33 14.04 -8.09
C ILE A 141 7.25 12.98 -7.97
N ILE A 142 6.83 12.40 -9.10
CA ILE A 142 5.84 11.33 -9.16
C ILE A 142 6.56 10.00 -8.92
N PHE A 143 6.03 9.18 -8.01
CA PHE A 143 6.49 7.81 -7.82
C PHE A 143 6.14 6.96 -9.04
N LYS A 144 7.13 6.20 -9.53
CA LYS A 144 6.96 5.23 -10.63
C LYS A 144 7.68 3.94 -10.27
N ASP A 145 7.25 2.83 -10.84
CA ASP A 145 7.89 1.55 -10.58
C ASP A 145 9.40 1.61 -10.82
N LYS A 146 10.14 1.10 -9.84
CA LYS A 146 11.62 1.03 -9.82
C LYS A 146 12.35 2.38 -9.88
N SER A 147 11.64 3.50 -9.76
CA SER A 147 12.32 4.80 -9.74
C SER A 147 13.25 4.94 -8.53
N GLN A 148 14.40 5.59 -8.77
CA GLN A 148 15.41 5.91 -7.75
C GLN A 148 15.32 7.40 -7.47
N ILE A 149 14.85 7.77 -6.30
CA ILE A 149 14.69 9.15 -5.87
C ILE A 149 15.75 9.45 -4.81
N LYS A 150 16.46 10.55 -4.99
CA LYS A 150 17.46 10.99 -4.01
C LYS A 150 17.24 12.45 -3.64
N LEU A 151 17.20 12.73 -2.34
CA LEU A 151 17.21 14.07 -1.79
C LEU A 151 18.54 14.33 -1.09
N VAL A 152 19.17 15.44 -1.41
CA VAL A 152 20.35 15.96 -0.69
C VAL A 152 19.93 17.29 -0.09
N ILE A 153 20.00 17.38 1.24
CA ILE A 153 19.42 18.46 2.03
C ILE A 153 20.56 19.13 2.81
N TYR A 154 20.60 20.44 2.75
CA TYR A 154 21.57 21.26 3.48
C TYR A 154 20.81 22.19 4.45
N SER A 155 21.20 22.14 5.72
CA SER A 155 20.76 23.13 6.69
C SER A 155 21.50 24.45 6.41
N HIS A 156 20.77 25.56 6.42
CA HIS A 156 21.44 26.86 6.41
C HIS A 156 22.22 27.04 7.73
N GLN A 157 23.46 27.43 7.62
CA GLN A 157 24.24 27.89 8.76
C GLN A 157 23.80 29.29 9.17
#